data_1674193707d7592fb6b739ed1a46b13a
#
_entry.id   1674193707d7592fb6b739ed1a46b13a
#
_cell.length_a   1.000
_cell.length_b   1.000
_cell.length_c   1.000
_cell.angle_alpha   90.00
_cell.angle_beta   90.00
_cell.angle_gamma   90.00
#
_symmetry.space_group_name_H-M   'P 1'
#
loop_
_entity.id
_entity.type
_entity.pdbx_description
1 polymer ?
#
loop_
_entity_poly.entity_id
_entity_poly.type
_entity_poly.pdbx_seq_one_letter_code
_entity_poly.pdbx_strand_id
1 'polypeptide(L)'
;SGKPELMLKSARHGNDIVNSFNEYTYLDYSTEYDPVQATYNWKPISLEKAYSFSPVPDGFPEDLKSKVIGAGCQMWGEWIPTVEKMNRQVYPRIAAYAEAFWSAPSQKDFARFQRSLLPFLTRWSSR
;
A
#
# COMPACT_ATOMS: atom_id res chain seq x y z
N SER A 1 -3.19 -10.22 -5.96
CA SER A 1 -2.42 -9.11 -6.53
C SER A 1 -2.96 -8.79 -7.91
N GLY A 2 -3.95 -7.90 -8.00
CA GLY A 2 -4.64 -7.63 -9.24
C GLY A 2 -4.09 -6.42 -9.97
N LYS A 3 -3.69 -6.60 -11.22
CA LYS A 3 -3.57 -5.48 -12.14
C LYS A 3 -4.94 -4.81 -12.33
N PRO A 4 -5.03 -3.50 -12.58
CA PRO A 4 -6.30 -2.79 -12.75
C PRO A 4 -7.26 -3.44 -13.75
N GLU A 5 -6.73 -4.05 -14.82
CA GLU A 5 -7.55 -4.75 -15.83
C GLU A 5 -8.25 -5.99 -15.25
N LEU A 6 -7.59 -6.71 -14.34
CA LEU A 6 -8.18 -7.88 -13.69
C LEU A 6 -9.27 -7.46 -12.69
N MET A 7 -9.08 -6.34 -12.01
CA MET A 7 -10.12 -5.76 -11.15
C MET A 7 -11.35 -5.41 -11.96
N LEU A 8 -11.16 -4.70 -13.08
CA LEU A 8 -12.27 -4.31 -13.96
C LEU A 8 -13.01 -5.53 -14.50
N LYS A 9 -12.28 -6.55 -14.94
CA LYS A 9 -12.88 -7.81 -15.40
C LYS A 9 -13.70 -8.46 -14.29
N SER A 10 -13.17 -8.53 -13.06
CA SER A 10 -13.85 -9.13 -11.92
C SER A 10 -15.12 -8.35 -11.53
N ALA A 11 -15.05 -7.01 -11.51
CA ALA A 11 -16.20 -6.16 -11.24
C ALA A 11 -17.33 -6.35 -12.26
N ARG A 12 -16.99 -6.45 -13.55
CA ARG A 12 -17.95 -6.72 -14.63
C ARG A 12 -18.65 -8.07 -14.52
N HIS A 13 -18.03 -9.03 -13.86
CA HIS A 13 -18.65 -10.32 -13.52
C HIS A 13 -19.47 -10.28 -12.22
N GLY A 14 -19.65 -9.10 -11.62
CA GLY A 14 -20.47 -8.91 -10.43
C GLY A 14 -19.76 -9.17 -9.10
N ASN A 15 -18.46 -9.50 -9.11
CA ASN A 15 -17.71 -9.79 -7.89
C ASN A 15 -17.35 -8.50 -7.13
N ASP A 16 -17.36 -8.59 -5.81
CA ASP A 16 -16.75 -7.58 -4.95
C ASP A 16 -15.23 -7.73 -4.93
N ILE A 17 -14.53 -6.62 -4.73
CA ILE A 17 -13.07 -6.53 -4.87
C ILE A 17 -12.47 -5.93 -3.61
N VAL A 18 -11.44 -6.59 -3.07
CA VAL A 18 -10.47 -6.00 -2.16
C VAL A 18 -9.17 -5.78 -2.95
N ASN A 19 -8.81 -4.51 -3.15
CA ASN A 19 -7.63 -4.17 -3.95
C ASN A 19 -6.34 -4.34 -3.15
N SER A 20 -5.50 -5.25 -3.59
CA SER A 20 -4.19 -5.55 -3.01
C SER A 20 -3.12 -5.59 -4.09
N PHE A 21 -2.98 -4.49 -4.82
CA PHE A 21 -2.05 -4.42 -5.94
C PHE A 21 -0.60 -4.40 -5.45
N ASN A 22 0.11 -5.50 -5.67
CA ASN A 22 1.43 -5.78 -5.09
C ASN A 22 2.46 -4.66 -5.27
N GLU A 23 2.47 -3.97 -6.40
CA GLU A 23 3.41 -2.87 -6.67
C GLU A 23 3.25 -1.66 -5.74
N TYR A 24 2.14 -1.60 -5.00
CA TYR A 24 1.84 -0.55 -4.03
C TYR A 24 1.65 -1.06 -2.61
N THR A 25 1.23 -2.31 -2.41
CA THR A 25 0.67 -2.76 -1.13
C THR A 25 1.46 -3.88 -0.45
N TYR A 26 2.51 -4.41 -1.09
CA TYR A 26 3.32 -5.47 -0.49
C TYR A 26 4.39 -4.90 0.43
N LEU A 27 4.24 -5.14 1.74
CA LEU A 27 5.14 -4.65 2.78
C LEU A 27 6.51 -5.37 2.79
N ASP A 28 6.62 -6.52 2.19
CA ASP A 28 7.88 -7.25 1.98
C ASP A 28 8.77 -6.64 0.89
N TYR A 29 8.20 -5.79 0.01
CA TYR A 29 9.01 -4.98 -0.90
C TYR A 29 9.80 -3.94 -0.10
N SER A 30 11.07 -3.76 -0.44
CA SER A 30 11.95 -2.81 0.23
C SER A 30 11.43 -1.36 0.11
N THR A 31 11.83 -0.52 1.05
CA THR A 31 11.49 0.91 1.04
C THR A 31 12.38 1.71 0.10
N GLU A 32 13.57 1.17 -0.17
CA GLU A 32 14.62 1.73 -1.02
C GLU A 32 15.10 0.68 -2.01
N TYR A 33 15.99 1.08 -2.92
CA TYR A 33 16.57 0.15 -3.88
C TYR A 33 17.26 -1.03 -3.18
N ASP A 34 16.85 -2.23 -3.56
CA ASP A 34 17.44 -3.50 -3.11
C ASP A 34 17.89 -4.28 -4.35
N PRO A 35 19.22 -4.54 -4.50
CA PRO A 35 19.73 -5.20 -5.69
C PRO A 35 19.23 -6.64 -5.84
N VAL A 36 18.91 -7.33 -4.74
CA VAL A 36 18.36 -8.69 -4.78
C VAL A 36 16.92 -8.66 -5.27
N GLN A 37 16.08 -7.81 -4.70
CA GLN A 37 14.70 -7.67 -5.15
C GLN A 37 14.60 -7.14 -6.60
N ALA A 38 15.55 -6.31 -7.02
CA ALA A 38 15.65 -5.83 -8.39
C ALA A 38 15.83 -6.96 -9.42
N THR A 39 16.48 -8.08 -9.07
CA THR A 39 16.60 -9.24 -9.95
C THR A 39 15.26 -9.88 -10.30
N TYR A 40 14.25 -9.71 -9.45
CA TYR A 40 12.86 -10.13 -9.67
C TYR A 40 12.00 -9.03 -10.31
N ASN A 41 12.63 -7.93 -10.75
CA ASN A 41 11.95 -6.75 -11.28
C ASN A 41 10.99 -6.08 -10.26
N TRP A 42 11.23 -6.26 -8.97
CA TRP A 42 10.47 -5.60 -7.92
C TRP A 42 11.03 -4.20 -7.66
N LYS A 43 10.12 -3.25 -7.59
CA LYS A 43 10.47 -1.85 -7.35
C LYS A 43 10.19 -1.49 -5.90
N PRO A 44 11.02 -0.64 -5.29
CA PRO A 44 10.78 -0.18 -3.93
C PRO A 44 9.39 0.44 -3.76
N ILE A 45 8.85 0.28 -2.55
CA ILE A 45 7.64 0.96 -2.12
C ILE A 45 8.02 1.92 -1.01
N SER A 46 8.31 3.16 -1.37
CA SER A 46 8.57 4.24 -0.43
C SER A 46 7.31 4.60 0.38
N LEU A 47 7.49 5.37 1.45
CA LEU A 47 6.37 5.90 2.24
C LEU A 47 5.40 6.72 1.37
N GLU A 48 5.94 7.58 0.48
CA GLU A 48 5.15 8.40 -0.42
C GLU A 48 4.35 7.54 -1.42
N LYS A 49 5.00 6.52 -1.98
CA LYS A 49 4.34 5.59 -2.90
C LYS A 49 3.22 4.81 -2.21
N ALA A 50 3.44 4.35 -0.99
CA ALA A 50 2.41 3.70 -0.18
C ALA A 50 1.22 4.64 0.08
N TYR A 51 1.51 5.92 0.43
CA TYR A 51 0.49 6.94 0.65
C TYR A 51 -0.29 7.30 -0.62
N SER A 52 0.34 7.27 -1.79
CA SER A 52 -0.29 7.60 -3.06
C SER A 52 -1.30 6.55 -3.54
N PHE A 53 -1.28 5.34 -2.95
CA PHE A 53 -2.17 4.26 -3.37
C PHE A 53 -3.64 4.65 -3.22
N SER A 54 -4.43 4.35 -4.25
CA SER A 54 -5.89 4.49 -4.22
C SER A 54 -6.54 3.11 -4.33
N PRO A 55 -7.44 2.73 -3.40
CA PRO A 55 -8.21 1.48 -3.51
C PRO A 55 -8.98 1.37 -4.82
N VAL A 56 -9.54 2.48 -5.28
CA VAL A 56 -10.20 2.59 -6.59
C VAL A 56 -9.21 3.23 -7.57
N PRO A 57 -8.75 2.52 -8.61
CA PRO A 57 -7.84 3.07 -9.60
C PRO A 57 -8.43 4.25 -10.36
N ASP A 58 -7.58 5.18 -10.79
CA ASP A 58 -7.99 6.26 -11.67
C ASP A 58 -8.62 5.72 -12.96
N GLY A 59 -9.69 6.35 -13.41
CA GLY A 59 -10.41 5.93 -14.61
C GLY A 59 -11.28 4.67 -14.42
N PHE A 60 -11.41 4.14 -13.18
CA PHE A 60 -12.33 3.03 -12.94
C PHE A 60 -13.78 3.46 -13.18
N PRO A 61 -14.61 2.65 -13.91
CA PRO A 61 -15.98 3.03 -14.25
C PRO A 61 -16.82 3.38 -13.03
N GLU A 62 -17.58 4.47 -13.11
CA GLU A 62 -18.35 5.01 -11.98
C GLU A 62 -19.38 4.00 -11.43
N ASP A 63 -20.08 3.32 -12.33
CA ASP A 63 -21.09 2.30 -12.02
C ASP A 63 -20.52 1.04 -11.36
N LEU A 64 -19.19 0.83 -11.45
CA LEU A 64 -18.50 -0.31 -10.85
C LEU A 64 -17.70 0.04 -9.58
N LYS A 65 -17.57 1.31 -9.22
CA LYS A 65 -16.80 1.73 -8.03
C LYS A 65 -17.31 1.11 -6.74
N SER A 66 -18.61 0.92 -6.62
CA SER A 66 -19.23 0.26 -5.44
C SER A 66 -18.81 -1.20 -5.28
N LYS A 67 -18.25 -1.83 -6.31
CA LYS A 67 -17.69 -3.17 -6.26
C LYS A 67 -16.33 -3.22 -5.55
N VAL A 68 -15.63 -2.10 -5.43
CA VAL A 68 -14.38 -2.02 -4.66
C VAL A 68 -14.74 -1.75 -3.20
N ILE A 69 -14.84 -2.82 -2.42
CA ILE A 69 -15.30 -2.79 -1.03
C ILE A 69 -14.17 -2.52 -0.02
N GLY A 70 -12.91 -2.49 -0.48
CA GLY A 70 -11.77 -2.22 0.39
C GLY A 70 -10.43 -2.44 -0.28
N ALA A 71 -9.40 -2.31 0.53
CA ALA A 71 -8.02 -2.59 0.15
C ALA A 71 -7.28 -3.35 1.25
N GLY A 72 -6.15 -3.96 0.90
CA GLY A 72 -5.31 -4.67 1.84
C GLY A 72 -3.83 -4.50 1.51
N CYS A 73 -3.00 -4.46 2.54
CA CYS A 73 -1.55 -4.58 2.40
C CYS A 73 -1.11 -5.93 2.95
N GLN A 74 -0.19 -6.58 2.25
CA GLN A 74 0.31 -7.91 2.58
C GLN A 74 1.78 -7.85 2.95
N MET A 75 2.19 -8.78 3.82
CA MET A 75 3.59 -9.01 4.14
C MET A 75 3.86 -10.51 4.06
N TRP A 76 4.73 -10.87 3.13
CA TRP A 76 5.15 -12.25 2.91
C TRP A 76 6.46 -12.54 3.66
N GLY A 77 6.56 -13.73 4.25
CA GLY A 77 7.66 -14.05 5.15
C GLY A 77 9.01 -14.32 4.48
N GLU A 78 9.03 -14.60 3.19
CA GLU A 78 10.22 -15.06 2.47
C GLU A 78 11.41 -14.08 2.55
N TRP A 79 11.11 -12.78 2.67
CA TRP A 79 12.10 -11.71 2.72
C TRP A 79 12.22 -11.06 4.10
N ILE A 80 11.56 -11.64 5.11
CA ILE A 80 11.45 -11.08 6.47
C ILE A 80 12.07 -12.06 7.48
N PRO A 81 13.39 -12.16 7.56
CA PRO A 81 14.04 -13.16 8.41
C PRO A 81 13.97 -12.85 9.91
N THR A 82 13.68 -11.60 10.29
CA THR A 82 13.67 -11.16 11.69
C THR A 82 12.52 -10.22 11.98
N VAL A 83 12.10 -10.16 13.26
CA VAL A 83 11.09 -9.20 13.74
C VAL A 83 11.55 -7.75 13.52
N GLU A 84 12.84 -7.49 13.67
CA GLU A 84 13.41 -6.16 13.43
C GLU A 84 13.26 -5.75 11.95
N LYS A 85 13.54 -6.67 11.02
CA LYS A 85 13.31 -6.43 9.59
C LYS A 85 11.83 -6.20 9.32
N MET A 86 10.95 -6.99 9.94
CA MET A 86 9.51 -6.82 9.85
C MET A 86 9.09 -5.42 10.28
N ASN A 87 9.51 -4.96 11.44
CA ASN A 87 9.17 -3.63 11.96
C ASN A 87 9.63 -2.52 11.00
N ARG A 88 10.84 -2.62 10.47
CA ARG A 88 11.35 -1.66 9.49
C ARG A 88 10.56 -1.65 8.17
N GLN A 89 10.04 -2.79 7.76
CA GLN A 89 9.22 -2.90 6.55
C GLN A 89 7.78 -2.42 6.77
N VAL A 90 7.23 -2.64 7.95
CA VAL A 90 5.84 -2.25 8.29
C VAL A 90 5.76 -0.76 8.64
N TYR A 91 6.63 -0.30 9.54
CA TYR A 91 6.56 1.08 10.04
C TYR A 91 7.54 2.00 9.28
N PRO A 92 7.12 3.21 8.87
CA PRO A 92 5.79 3.82 9.10
C PRO A 92 4.77 3.55 7.98
N ARG A 93 5.06 2.70 6.97
CA ARG A 93 4.21 2.50 5.79
C ARG A 93 2.78 2.07 6.14
N ILE A 94 2.59 1.31 7.22
CA ILE A 94 1.26 0.89 7.65
C ILE A 94 0.34 2.08 7.96
N ALA A 95 0.89 3.18 8.50
CA ALA A 95 0.12 4.39 8.73
C ALA A 95 -0.27 5.08 7.42
N ALA A 96 0.61 5.04 6.41
CA ALA A 96 0.30 5.56 5.08
C ALA A 96 -0.85 4.78 4.43
N TYR A 97 -0.85 3.45 4.54
CA TYR A 97 -1.98 2.64 4.06
C TYR A 97 -3.26 2.90 4.83
N ALA A 98 -3.19 3.05 6.16
CA ALA A 98 -4.37 3.35 6.96
C ALA A 98 -5.04 4.65 6.48
N GLU A 99 -4.28 5.72 6.26
CA GLU A 99 -4.83 6.96 5.72
C GLU A 99 -5.26 6.82 4.25
N ALA A 100 -4.46 6.14 3.42
CA ALA A 100 -4.77 5.94 2.01
C ALA A 100 -6.08 5.16 1.78
N PHE A 101 -6.41 4.21 2.66
CA PHE A 101 -7.62 3.40 2.55
C PHE A 101 -8.84 4.09 3.14
N TRP A 102 -8.64 4.98 4.14
CA TRP A 102 -9.71 5.64 4.86
C TRP A 102 -10.12 6.97 4.25
N SER A 103 -9.14 7.74 3.75
CA SER A 103 -9.37 9.11 3.30
C SER A 103 -9.81 9.18 1.83
N ALA A 104 -10.75 10.08 1.55
CA ALA A 104 -11.09 10.38 0.16
C ALA A 104 -9.86 10.94 -0.59
N PRO A 105 -9.68 10.62 -1.87
CA PRO A 105 -8.53 11.09 -2.66
C PRO A 105 -8.33 12.60 -2.62
N SER A 106 -9.42 13.38 -2.60
CA SER A 106 -9.39 14.84 -2.53
C SER A 106 -8.89 15.41 -1.19
N GLN A 107 -8.81 14.59 -0.15
CA GLN A 107 -8.35 14.98 1.19
C GLN A 107 -6.90 14.57 1.46
N LYS A 108 -6.26 13.88 0.52
CA LYS A 108 -4.88 13.43 0.68
C LYS A 108 -3.92 14.61 0.56
N ASP A 109 -3.04 14.74 1.57
CA ASP A 109 -1.95 15.72 1.63
C ASP A 109 -0.74 15.04 2.30
N PHE A 110 0.23 14.64 1.51
CA PHE A 110 1.40 13.90 1.99
C PHE A 110 2.24 14.71 2.97
N ALA A 111 2.39 16.03 2.75
CA ALA A 111 3.15 16.88 3.65
C ALA A 111 2.46 17.00 5.03
N ARG A 112 1.13 17.13 5.06
CA ARG A 112 0.35 17.09 6.30
C ARG A 112 0.50 15.73 6.99
N PHE A 113 0.38 14.64 6.24
CA PHE A 113 0.57 13.29 6.75
C PHE A 113 1.95 13.11 7.39
N GLN A 114 3.03 13.52 6.71
CA GLN A 114 4.38 13.43 7.25
C GLN A 114 4.54 14.19 8.59
N ARG A 115 3.99 15.41 8.68
CA ARG A 115 4.00 16.16 9.94
C ARG A 115 3.26 15.44 11.06
N SER A 116 2.13 14.83 10.74
CA SER A 116 1.33 14.06 11.70
C SER A 116 2.00 12.78 12.19
N LEU A 117 2.95 12.22 11.42
CA LEU A 117 3.72 11.04 11.82
C LEU A 117 4.78 11.34 12.88
N LEU A 118 5.31 12.55 12.97
CA LEU A 118 6.45 12.88 13.83
C LEU A 118 6.29 12.43 15.29
N PRO A 119 5.14 12.65 15.97
CA PRO A 119 4.94 12.18 17.33
C PRO A 119 4.96 10.66 17.48
N PHE A 120 4.57 9.93 16.42
CA PHE A 120 4.53 8.46 16.43
C PHE A 120 5.90 7.86 16.15
N LEU A 121 6.72 8.49 15.29
CA LEU A 121 8.06 8.01 14.98
C LEU A 121 8.94 7.93 16.24
N THR A 122 8.89 8.93 17.11
CA THR A 122 9.60 8.92 18.39
C THR A 122 9.15 7.76 19.28
N ARG A 123 7.84 7.47 19.31
CA ARG A 123 7.28 6.36 20.08
C ARG A 123 7.64 4.99 19.52
N TRP A 124 7.78 4.88 18.20
CA TRP A 124 8.14 3.62 17.54
C TRP A 124 9.64 3.34 17.59
N SER A 125 10.49 4.36 17.59
CA SER A 125 11.94 4.21 17.69
C SER A 125 12.42 3.82 19.11
N SER A 126 11.56 3.95 20.12
CA SER A 126 11.87 3.60 21.51
C SER A 126 11.47 2.16 21.91
N ARG A 127 11.05 1.35 20.97
CA ARG A 127 10.70 -0.07 21.11
C ARG A 127 11.65 -0.96 20.32
#